data_398c5a7fe3351dca3258c80f98e8bfb3
#
_entry.id   398c5a7fe3351dca3258c80f98e8bfb3
#
_cell.length_a   1.000
_cell.length_b   1.000
_cell.length_c   1.000
_cell.angle_alpha   90.00
_cell.angle_beta   90.00
_cell.angle_gamma   90.00
#
_symmetry.space_group_name_H-M   'P 1'
#
loop_
_entity.id
_entity.type
_entity.pdbx_description
1 polymer ?
#
loop_
_entity_poly.entity_id
_entity_poly.type
_entity_poly.pdbx_seq_one_letter_code
_entity_poly.pdbx_strand_id
1 'polypeptide(L)'
;KCYMADTGLLISHAFDEKIIQGEELYQKIMLDKLEINSGMIVENIVAQMFVASGHRLYFYSNNSRTNADDRMEIDFLVEKPQLTNAHNICPVEVKSGKNYTTVSLNKFCKKFERQLFTPYIIHSQDLKIDNGIVFLPIYMTSLL
;
A
#
# COMPACT_ATOMS: atom_id res chain seq x y z
N LYS A 1 10.73 -4.10 4.23
CA LYS A 1 10.32 -3.57 2.91
C LYS A 1 11.34 -2.55 2.42
N CYS A 2 11.57 -2.49 1.12
CA CYS A 2 12.44 -1.53 0.46
C CYS A 2 11.62 -0.87 -0.65
N TYR A 3 11.64 0.46 -0.69
CA TYR A 3 10.97 1.25 -1.73
C TYR A 3 12.00 2.09 -2.45
N MET A 4 11.82 2.26 -3.75
CA MET A 4 12.69 3.11 -4.55
C MET A 4 12.15 4.53 -4.60
N ALA A 5 13.05 5.50 -4.53
CA ALA A 5 12.70 6.92 -4.62
C ALA A 5 12.12 7.31 -5.99
N ASP A 6 12.31 6.48 -7.00
CA ASP A 6 11.78 6.66 -8.35
C ASP A 6 11.16 5.35 -8.85
N THR A 7 9.88 5.39 -9.23
CA THR A 7 9.16 4.22 -9.73
C THR A 7 9.62 3.81 -11.11
N GLY A 8 10.10 4.75 -11.96
CA GLY A 8 10.69 4.44 -13.24
C GLY A 8 11.97 3.62 -13.07
N LEU A 9 12.77 3.95 -12.08
CA LEU A 9 13.97 3.19 -11.72
C LEU A 9 13.62 1.78 -11.22
N LEU A 10 12.55 1.66 -10.42
CA LEU A 10 12.02 0.35 -10.00
C LEU A 10 11.63 -0.51 -11.20
N ILE A 11 10.91 0.09 -12.16
CA ILE A 11 10.51 -0.58 -13.40
C ILE A 11 11.74 -1.00 -14.20
N SER A 12 12.71 -0.11 -14.38
CA SER A 12 13.96 -0.41 -15.10
C SER A 12 14.74 -1.57 -14.50
N HIS A 13 14.76 -1.66 -13.16
CA HIS A 13 15.39 -2.77 -12.46
C HIS A 13 14.60 -4.08 -12.54
N ALA A 14 13.28 -3.99 -12.66
CA ALA A 14 12.41 -5.16 -12.77
C ALA A 14 12.45 -5.79 -14.17
N PHE A 15 12.83 -5.02 -15.19
CA PHE A 15 13.06 -5.51 -16.54
C PHE A 15 14.55 -5.71 -16.74
N ASP A 16 14.95 -6.95 -17.03
CA ASP A 16 16.31 -7.25 -17.48
C ASP A 16 16.54 -6.51 -18.81
N GLU A 17 17.58 -5.67 -18.87
CA GLU A 17 17.90 -4.76 -19.97
C GLU A 17 18.00 -5.47 -21.34
N LYS A 18 18.08 -6.80 -21.36
CA LYS A 18 18.23 -7.61 -22.57
C LYS A 18 16.93 -7.94 -23.29
N ILE A 19 15.76 -7.69 -22.68
CA ILE A 19 14.49 -8.29 -23.16
C ILE A 19 13.55 -7.28 -23.81
N ILE A 20 13.63 -5.98 -23.50
CA ILE A 20 12.63 -5.02 -23.99
C ILE A 20 13.29 -3.77 -24.58
N GLN A 21 13.16 -3.59 -25.87
CA GLN A 21 13.42 -2.31 -26.51
C GLN A 21 12.35 -1.30 -26.07
N GLY A 22 12.76 -0.05 -25.84
CA GLY A 22 11.93 0.96 -25.16
C GLY A 22 10.50 1.15 -25.71
N GLU A 23 10.28 0.87 -27.00
CA GLU A 23 8.97 0.99 -27.64
C GLU A 23 8.00 -0.13 -27.25
N GLU A 24 8.47 -1.36 -27.05
CA GLU A 24 7.67 -2.48 -26.56
C GLU A 24 7.30 -2.31 -25.09
N LEU A 25 8.18 -1.74 -24.28
CA LEU A 25 7.92 -1.43 -22.89
C LEU A 25 6.80 -0.41 -22.78
N TYR A 26 6.89 0.68 -23.57
CA TYR A 26 5.86 1.72 -23.60
C TYR A 26 4.49 1.17 -24.01
N GLN A 27 4.44 0.33 -25.04
CA GLN A 27 3.21 -0.31 -25.48
C GLN A 27 2.62 -1.25 -24.42
N LYS A 28 3.45 -2.02 -23.71
CA LYS A 28 3.00 -2.89 -22.62
C LYS A 28 2.45 -2.11 -21.44
N ILE A 29 3.07 -0.98 -21.10
CA ILE A 29 2.56 -0.06 -20.07
C ILE A 29 1.20 0.50 -20.49
N MET A 30 1.09 1.02 -21.69
CA MET A 30 -0.14 1.64 -22.20
C MET A 30 -1.30 0.66 -22.38
N LEU A 31 -1.00 -0.61 -22.63
CA LEU A 31 -2.02 -1.65 -22.84
C LEU A 31 -2.32 -2.49 -21.59
N ASP A 32 -1.79 -2.10 -20.42
CA ASP A 32 -1.93 -2.84 -19.15
C ASP A 32 -1.48 -4.32 -19.27
N LYS A 33 -0.51 -4.58 -20.15
CA LYS A 33 0.06 -5.91 -20.44
C LYS A 33 1.41 -6.13 -19.77
N LEU A 34 1.78 -5.27 -18.85
CA LEU A 34 3.02 -5.46 -18.11
C LEU A 34 2.87 -6.66 -17.18
N GLU A 35 3.64 -7.70 -17.41
CA GLU A 35 3.77 -8.86 -16.53
C GLU A 35 4.56 -8.55 -15.24
N ILE A 36 4.60 -7.29 -14.84
CA ILE A 36 5.16 -6.88 -13.56
C ILE A 36 4.08 -7.04 -12.48
N ASN A 37 4.53 -7.37 -11.29
CA ASN A 37 3.70 -7.30 -10.10
C ASN A 37 3.19 -5.85 -9.90
N SER A 38 2.01 -5.57 -10.46
CA SER A 38 1.37 -4.25 -10.36
C SER A 38 1.19 -3.80 -8.92
N GLY A 39 1.06 -4.74 -7.99
CA GLY A 39 1.02 -4.48 -6.56
C GLY A 39 2.26 -3.77 -6.06
N MET A 40 3.45 -4.25 -6.47
CA MET A 40 4.73 -3.66 -6.07
C MET A 40 4.89 -2.23 -6.62
N ILE A 41 4.45 -1.98 -7.85
CA ILE A 41 4.52 -0.64 -8.46
C ILE A 41 3.60 0.33 -7.74
N VAL A 42 2.34 -0.06 -7.53
CA VAL A 42 1.35 0.80 -6.86
C VAL A 42 1.76 1.06 -5.40
N GLU A 43 2.26 0.05 -4.70
CA GLU A 43 2.78 0.20 -3.33
C GLU A 43 3.98 1.18 -3.29
N ASN A 44 4.88 1.11 -4.29
CA ASN A 44 6.00 2.05 -4.39
C ASN A 44 5.54 3.50 -4.69
N ILE A 45 4.53 3.68 -5.54
CA ILE A 45 3.94 5.00 -5.81
C ILE A 45 3.34 5.57 -4.52
N VAL A 46 2.58 4.77 -3.78
CA VAL A 46 2.01 5.18 -2.49
C VAL A 46 3.11 5.55 -1.48
N ALA A 47 4.20 4.78 -1.41
CA ALA A 47 5.34 5.10 -0.57
C ALA A 47 5.95 6.46 -0.93
N GLN A 48 6.13 6.75 -2.22
CA GLN A 48 6.61 8.06 -2.70
C GLN A 48 5.65 9.19 -2.30
N MET A 49 4.34 9.00 -2.45
CA MET A 49 3.34 9.99 -2.07
C MET A 49 3.39 10.29 -0.57
N PHE A 50 3.52 9.28 0.29
CA PHE A 50 3.67 9.45 1.72
C PHE A 50 4.94 10.21 2.08
N VAL A 51 6.08 9.88 1.48
CA VAL A 51 7.33 10.60 1.71
C VAL A 51 7.23 12.06 1.25
N ALA A 52 6.62 12.31 0.09
CA ALA A 52 6.40 13.66 -0.42
C ALA A 52 5.48 14.48 0.47
N SER A 53 4.52 13.85 1.17
CA SER A 53 3.64 14.48 2.16
C SER A 53 4.28 14.61 3.54
N GLY A 54 5.55 14.20 3.72
CA GLY A 54 6.30 14.35 4.97
C GLY A 54 6.13 13.19 5.95
N HIS A 55 5.46 12.10 5.57
CA HIS A 55 5.31 10.93 6.42
C HIS A 55 6.57 10.08 6.45
N ARG A 56 6.85 9.50 7.60
CA ARG A 56 7.82 8.41 7.74
C ARG A 56 7.14 7.10 7.36
N LEU A 57 7.88 6.23 6.66
CA LEU A 57 7.36 4.93 6.25
C LEU A 57 7.57 3.90 7.36
N TYR A 58 6.47 3.45 7.94
CA TYR A 58 6.42 2.32 8.86
C TYR A 58 5.55 1.23 8.26
N PHE A 59 5.82 -0.02 8.59
CA PHE A 59 5.01 -1.17 8.20
C PHE A 59 4.91 -2.16 9.35
N TYR A 60 3.99 -3.10 9.25
CA TYR A 60 3.90 -4.21 10.19
C TYR A 60 3.94 -5.53 9.44
N SER A 61 4.75 -6.46 9.91
CA SER A 61 4.79 -7.82 9.39
C SER A 61 4.97 -8.81 10.52
N ASN A 62 4.10 -9.80 10.59
CA ASN A 62 4.24 -10.95 11.48
C ASN A 62 4.08 -12.23 10.66
N ASN A 63 5.20 -12.90 10.43
CA ASN A 63 5.28 -14.15 9.66
C ASN A 63 5.23 -15.39 10.57
N SER A 64 4.31 -15.42 11.55
CA SER A 64 4.16 -16.56 12.44
C SER A 64 4.01 -17.85 11.63
N ARG A 65 4.85 -18.86 11.95
CA ARG A 65 4.79 -20.18 11.34
C ARG A 65 3.84 -21.12 12.10
N THR A 66 3.56 -20.82 13.36
CA THR A 66 2.81 -21.66 14.28
C THR A 66 1.35 -21.28 14.41
N ASN A 67 1.01 -20.00 14.19
CA ASN A 67 -0.36 -19.50 14.32
C ASN A 67 -0.76 -18.70 13.08
N ALA A 68 -1.71 -19.24 12.31
CA ALA A 68 -2.23 -18.58 11.10
C ALA A 68 -3.00 -17.29 11.40
N ASP A 69 -3.58 -17.17 12.61
CA ASP A 69 -4.32 -15.97 13.01
C ASP A 69 -3.39 -14.79 13.30
N ASP A 70 -2.17 -15.06 13.73
CA ASP A 70 -1.15 -14.04 13.94
C ASP A 70 -0.41 -13.63 12.66
N ARG A 71 -0.56 -14.41 11.57
CA ARG A 71 0.06 -14.09 10.30
C ARG A 71 -0.69 -12.95 9.63
N MET A 72 -0.03 -11.79 9.56
CA MET A 72 -0.58 -10.60 8.91
C MET A 72 0.53 -9.66 8.49
N GLU A 73 0.28 -8.91 7.44
CA GLU A 73 1.16 -7.85 6.94
C GLU A 73 0.31 -6.63 6.64
N ILE A 74 0.78 -5.45 7.04
CA ILE A 74 0.19 -4.14 6.75
C ILE A 74 1.24 -3.33 6.02
N ASP A 75 0.90 -2.78 4.87
CA ASP A 75 1.83 -2.13 3.96
C ASP A 75 2.41 -0.86 4.58
N PHE A 76 1.55 -0.01 5.18
CA PHE A 76 1.99 1.20 5.84
C PHE A 76 1.25 1.42 7.16
N LEU A 77 1.96 2.08 8.09
CA LEU A 77 1.38 2.66 9.30
C LEU A 77 1.64 4.15 9.24
N VAL A 78 0.57 4.95 9.18
CA VAL A 78 0.64 6.41 9.14
C VAL A 78 0.26 6.95 10.50
N GLU A 79 1.09 7.80 11.05
CA GLU A 79 0.81 8.51 12.28
C GLU A 79 0.07 9.81 11.98
N LYS A 80 -1.10 10.00 12.61
CA LYS A 80 -1.80 11.29 12.60
C LYS A 80 -1.53 12.01 13.92
N PRO A 81 -0.95 13.21 13.89
CA PRO A 81 -0.76 14.01 15.09
C PRO A 81 -2.13 14.37 15.66
N GLN A 82 -2.45 13.79 16.81
CA GLN A 82 -3.64 14.17 17.59
C GLN A 82 -3.20 14.79 18.92
N LEU A 83 -3.76 15.94 19.21
CA LEU A 83 -3.41 16.70 20.41
C LEU A 83 -3.90 16.04 21.73
N THR A 84 -4.74 15.01 21.67
CA THR A 84 -5.45 14.54 22.87
C THR A 84 -5.66 13.03 23.03
N ASN A 85 -5.32 12.17 22.06
CA ASN A 85 -5.63 10.74 22.13
C ASN A 85 -4.45 9.82 21.82
N ALA A 86 -4.40 8.70 22.57
CA ALA A 86 -3.42 7.62 22.34
C ALA A 86 -3.62 6.82 21.05
N HIS A 87 -4.70 7.10 20.31
CA HIS A 87 -5.10 6.38 19.09
C HIS A 87 -4.76 7.23 17.87
N ASN A 88 -3.53 7.15 17.40
CA ASN A 88 -3.05 7.99 16.31
C ASN A 88 -2.50 7.20 15.12
N ILE A 89 -2.53 5.86 15.15
CA ILE A 89 -1.98 5.02 14.09
C ILE A 89 -3.10 4.60 13.13
N CYS A 90 -2.92 4.96 11.86
CA CYS A 90 -3.77 4.55 10.77
C CYS A 90 -3.09 3.42 9.99
N PRO A 91 -3.59 2.18 10.05
CA PRO A 91 -3.09 1.11 9.20
C PRO A 91 -3.58 1.32 7.77
N VAL A 92 -2.71 1.13 6.81
CA VAL A 92 -2.98 1.33 5.38
C VAL A 92 -2.54 0.08 4.61
N GLU A 93 -3.46 -0.51 3.86
CA GLU A 93 -3.17 -1.52 2.85
C GLU A 93 -3.33 -0.94 1.44
N VAL A 94 -2.48 -1.37 0.51
CA VAL A 94 -2.51 -0.98 -0.90
C VAL A 94 -2.99 -2.14 -1.75
N LYS A 95 -3.96 -1.90 -2.61
CA LYS A 95 -4.57 -2.90 -3.49
C LYS A 95 -4.58 -2.42 -4.93
N SER A 96 -3.80 -3.05 -5.80
CA SER A 96 -3.73 -2.73 -7.23
C SER A 96 -4.85 -3.36 -8.05
N GLY A 97 -5.35 -4.53 -7.63
CA GLY A 97 -6.41 -5.27 -8.33
C GLY A 97 -7.82 -4.86 -7.89
N LYS A 98 -8.82 -5.24 -8.70
CA LYS A 98 -10.25 -5.04 -8.35
C LYS A 98 -10.76 -6.04 -7.31
N ASN A 99 -10.21 -7.26 -7.33
CA ASN A 99 -10.59 -8.34 -6.42
C ASN A 99 -9.50 -8.53 -5.38
N TYR A 100 -9.78 -8.18 -4.13
CA TYR A 100 -8.85 -8.33 -3.02
C TYR A 100 -9.56 -8.69 -1.72
N THR A 101 -8.81 -9.16 -0.75
CA THR A 101 -9.30 -9.48 0.59
C THR A 101 -8.80 -8.45 1.60
N THR A 102 -9.57 -8.26 2.66
CA THR A 102 -9.23 -7.35 3.78
C THR A 102 -8.83 -8.12 5.04
N VAL A 103 -8.48 -9.40 4.90
CA VAL A 103 -8.25 -10.32 6.02
C VAL A 103 -7.13 -9.83 6.93
N SER A 104 -5.99 -9.42 6.37
CA SER A 104 -4.84 -8.93 7.16
C SER A 104 -5.21 -7.67 7.93
N LEU A 105 -5.86 -6.70 7.26
CA LEU A 105 -6.29 -5.46 7.88
C LEU A 105 -7.29 -5.71 9.02
N ASN A 106 -8.27 -6.58 8.81
CA ASN A 106 -9.26 -6.92 9.83
C ASN A 106 -8.63 -7.60 11.05
N LYS A 107 -7.70 -8.55 10.82
CA LYS A 107 -6.93 -9.18 11.91
C LYS A 107 -6.11 -8.15 12.69
N PHE A 108 -5.45 -7.26 11.98
CA PHE A 108 -4.63 -6.20 12.57
C PHE A 108 -5.50 -5.26 13.40
N CYS A 109 -6.61 -4.79 12.86
CA CYS A 109 -7.55 -3.92 13.56
C CYS A 109 -8.10 -4.57 14.83
N LYS A 110 -8.47 -5.83 14.78
CA LYS A 110 -8.92 -6.57 15.96
C LYS A 110 -7.84 -6.71 17.03
N LYS A 111 -6.59 -6.98 16.61
CA LYS A 111 -5.47 -7.20 17.55
C LYS A 111 -5.03 -5.91 18.25
N PHE A 112 -5.07 -4.78 17.56
CA PHE A 112 -4.55 -3.50 18.02
C PHE A 112 -5.62 -2.41 18.20
N GLU A 113 -6.88 -2.81 18.36
CA GLU A 113 -8.06 -1.92 18.42
C GLU A 113 -7.83 -0.67 19.29
N ARG A 114 -7.18 -0.83 20.44
CA ARG A 114 -6.95 0.25 21.42
C ARG A 114 -5.87 1.27 20.98
N GLN A 115 -5.17 1.04 19.88
CA GLN A 115 -4.04 1.86 19.41
C GLN A 115 -4.30 2.50 18.05
N LEU A 116 -5.36 2.04 17.38
CA LEU A 116 -5.66 2.42 16.01
C LEU A 116 -6.68 3.56 15.96
N PHE A 117 -6.50 4.37 14.94
CA PHE A 117 -7.47 5.35 14.49
C PHE A 117 -8.28 4.77 13.31
N THR A 118 -8.27 5.40 12.17
CA THR A 118 -9.02 4.96 10.98
C THR A 118 -8.18 4.03 10.12
N PRO A 119 -8.64 2.80 9.80
CA PRO A 119 -7.99 1.95 8.82
C PRO A 119 -8.32 2.41 7.39
N TYR A 120 -7.33 2.31 6.48
CA TYR A 120 -7.45 2.69 5.09
C TYR A 120 -7.09 1.54 4.15
N ILE A 121 -7.78 1.48 3.03
CA ILE A 121 -7.39 0.71 1.86
C ILE A 121 -7.22 1.67 0.70
N ILE A 122 -6.00 1.78 0.17
CA ILE A 122 -5.70 2.56 -1.03
C ILE A 122 -5.89 1.65 -2.24
N HIS A 123 -6.74 2.07 -3.18
CA HIS A 123 -7.10 1.26 -4.34
C HIS A 123 -7.38 2.14 -5.59
N SER A 124 -7.64 1.49 -6.72
CA SER A 124 -7.90 2.17 -8.00
C SER A 124 -9.38 2.53 -8.25
N GLN A 125 -10.25 2.26 -7.28
CA GLN A 125 -11.70 2.51 -7.39
C GLN A 125 -12.09 3.80 -6.67
N ASP A 126 -13.39 4.12 -6.68
CA ASP A 126 -13.94 5.32 -6.05
C ASP A 126 -13.88 5.27 -4.53
N LEU A 127 -13.92 6.46 -3.92
CA LEU A 127 -13.99 6.63 -2.49
C LEU A 127 -15.24 5.98 -1.93
N LYS A 128 -15.07 5.14 -0.93
CA LYS A 128 -16.21 4.62 -0.14
C LYS A 128 -15.79 4.39 1.31
N ILE A 129 -16.78 4.34 2.19
CA ILE A 129 -16.61 3.93 3.59
C ILE A 129 -17.47 2.69 3.81
N ASP A 130 -16.87 1.65 4.35
CA ASP A 130 -17.55 0.39 4.60
C ASP A 130 -16.98 -0.28 5.86
N ASN A 131 -17.84 -0.66 6.79
CA ASN A 131 -17.47 -1.31 8.06
C ASN A 131 -16.34 -0.58 8.85
N GLY A 132 -16.33 0.75 8.84
CA GLY A 132 -15.32 1.56 9.51
C GLY A 132 -13.97 1.65 8.79
N ILE A 133 -13.83 1.04 7.62
CA ILE A 133 -12.66 1.14 6.74
C ILE A 133 -12.94 2.20 5.67
N VAL A 134 -11.98 3.09 5.46
CA VAL A 134 -12.02 4.06 4.37
C VAL A 134 -11.27 3.50 3.17
N PHE A 135 -11.98 3.32 2.06
CA PHE A 135 -11.42 2.91 0.78
C PHE A 135 -11.10 4.17 0.00
N LEU A 136 -9.83 4.46 -0.16
CA LEU A 136 -9.32 5.72 -0.67
C LEU A 136 -8.73 5.52 -2.08
N PRO A 137 -9.18 6.30 -3.09
CA PRO A 137 -8.54 6.33 -4.39
C PRO A 137 -7.05 6.68 -4.29
N ILE A 138 -6.20 6.07 -5.12
CA ILE A 138 -4.74 6.27 -5.09
C ILE A 138 -4.38 7.77 -5.16
N TYR A 139 -5.06 8.55 -6.00
CA TYR A 139 -4.78 9.98 -6.16
C TYR A 139 -5.09 10.83 -4.92
N MET A 140 -5.84 10.29 -3.95
CA MET A 140 -6.15 10.95 -2.69
C MET A 140 -5.16 10.60 -1.56
N THR A 141 -4.17 9.76 -1.81
CA THR A 141 -3.18 9.32 -0.79
C THR A 141 -2.49 10.50 -0.11
N SER A 142 -2.22 11.59 -0.84
CA SER A 142 -1.57 12.79 -0.30
C SER A 142 -2.42 13.57 0.71
N LEU A 143 -3.70 13.20 0.91
CA LEU A 143 -4.58 13.80 1.90
C LEU A 143 -4.50 13.10 3.27
N LEU A 144 -3.83 11.96 3.34
CA LEU A 144 -3.56 11.25 4.60
C LEU A 144 -2.42 11.89 5.36
#